data_f3c32477d8e11f4938fb88bf68c631d7
#
_entry.id   f3c32477d8e11f4938fb88bf68c631d7
#
_cell.length_a   1.000
_cell.length_b   1.000
_cell.length_c   1.000
_cell.angle_alpha   90.00
_cell.angle_beta   90.00
_cell.angle_gamma   90.00
#
_symmetry.space_group_name_H-M   'P 1'
#
loop_
_entity.id
_entity.type
_entity.pdbx_description
1 polymer ?
#
loop_
_entity_poly.entity_id
_entity_poly.type
_entity_poly.pdbx_seq_one_letter_code
_entity_poly.pdbx_strand_id
1 'polypeptide(L)'
;MNDYYLFLGKEEGLKKEAVNTVIKKTQKILPDIQIKKIYANDKKDIAVFINALNEVSLFGEEFLYIVYNTETAGDVNLKKIASILKSESDNNRVVIFLSDENRISSTEFDKLFTPDHKKIFYEMFENQKIPFIINEAKKRNLIIDNKASELLLSLIENTTNELRNALDEIRNNMDLSKDRQITKEIILSTLSHSKEENGFTIAYHIARKNKAELLMAVQHFLSESNYILQPLFSSLLFSLLRAESVLINREQGITGERAFTIKGSDGTETTIRSPFEKTAINAFISNYKRKDISRMIKQILETEYLVREYDSTLSETLLTKMFLSLF
;
A
#
# COMPACT_ATOMS: atom_id res chain seq x y z
N MET A 1 -25.05 -20.12 15.27
CA MET A 1 -24.13 -20.30 14.13
C MET A 1 -22.75 -19.85 14.58
N ASN A 2 -21.81 -20.77 14.73
CA ASN A 2 -20.44 -20.45 15.14
C ASN A 2 -19.53 -20.62 13.92
N ASP A 3 -19.19 -19.50 13.26
CA ASP A 3 -18.32 -19.52 12.07
C ASP A 3 -17.02 -18.74 12.37
N TYR A 4 -15.88 -19.39 12.21
CA TYR A 4 -14.58 -18.81 12.45
C TYR A 4 -13.77 -18.80 11.16
N TYR A 5 -13.23 -17.64 10.80
CA TYR A 5 -12.45 -17.44 9.57
C TYR A 5 -11.03 -16.98 9.92
N LEU A 6 -10.05 -17.47 9.17
CA LEU A 6 -8.66 -17.05 9.26
C LEU A 6 -8.15 -16.61 7.88
N PHE A 7 -7.90 -15.32 7.74
CA PHE A 7 -7.41 -14.70 6.52
C PHE A 7 -5.98 -14.19 6.73
N LEU A 8 -5.05 -14.77 6.01
CA LEU A 8 -3.62 -14.58 6.13
C LEU A 8 -3.04 -13.87 4.90
N GLY A 9 -1.83 -13.32 5.03
CA GLY A 9 -1.06 -12.77 3.91
C GLY A 9 -1.19 -11.25 3.74
N LYS A 10 -0.31 -10.68 2.94
CA LYS A 10 -0.13 -9.23 2.80
C LYS A 10 -1.10 -8.54 1.83
N GLU A 11 -1.86 -9.30 1.04
CA GLU A 11 -2.78 -8.71 0.05
C GLU A 11 -4.05 -8.17 0.72
N GLU A 12 -4.00 -6.91 1.13
CA GLU A 12 -5.06 -6.26 1.91
C GLU A 12 -6.37 -6.10 1.14
N GLY A 13 -6.31 -5.78 -0.15
CA GLY A 13 -7.50 -5.54 -0.97
C GLY A 13 -8.36 -6.79 -1.11
N LEU A 14 -7.74 -7.96 -1.35
CA LEU A 14 -8.45 -9.24 -1.43
C LEU A 14 -8.92 -9.73 -0.05
N LYS A 15 -8.12 -9.51 1.03
CA LYS A 15 -8.56 -9.79 2.40
C LYS A 15 -9.82 -8.99 2.74
N LYS A 16 -9.82 -7.68 2.46
CA LYS A 16 -10.98 -6.79 2.70
C LYS A 16 -12.23 -7.24 1.94
N GLU A 17 -12.07 -7.69 0.69
CA GLU A 17 -13.18 -8.24 -0.10
C GLU A 17 -13.75 -9.52 0.54
N ALA A 18 -12.87 -10.42 1.00
CA ALA A 18 -13.28 -11.64 1.69
C ALA A 18 -14.00 -11.32 3.00
N VAL A 19 -13.51 -10.38 3.81
CA VAL A 19 -14.16 -9.89 5.03
C VAL A 19 -15.56 -9.36 4.72
N ASN A 20 -15.67 -8.47 3.72
CA ASN A 20 -16.96 -7.91 3.30
C ASN A 20 -17.94 -8.99 2.82
N THR A 21 -17.44 -10.04 2.18
CA THR A 21 -18.28 -11.18 1.76
C THR A 21 -18.84 -11.94 2.94
N VAL A 22 -18.02 -12.20 3.98
CA VAL A 22 -18.46 -12.83 5.21
C VAL A 22 -19.48 -11.94 5.94
N ILE A 23 -19.20 -10.64 6.08
CA ILE A 23 -20.12 -9.67 6.70
C ILE A 23 -21.49 -9.70 6.01
N LYS A 24 -21.51 -9.56 4.68
CA LYS A 24 -22.76 -9.58 3.90
C LYS A 24 -23.51 -10.90 4.01
N LYS A 25 -22.78 -12.03 4.04
CA LYS A 25 -23.40 -13.37 4.26
C LYS A 25 -24.04 -13.44 5.64
N THR A 26 -23.32 -13.00 6.67
CA THR A 26 -23.81 -13.02 8.05
C THR A 26 -25.02 -12.08 8.24
N GLN A 27 -24.96 -10.86 7.73
CA GLN A 27 -26.07 -9.89 7.82
C GLN A 27 -27.37 -10.33 7.10
N LYS A 28 -27.26 -11.20 6.08
CA LYS A 28 -28.44 -11.80 5.46
C LYS A 28 -29.17 -12.77 6.39
N ILE A 29 -28.45 -13.40 7.31
CA ILE A 29 -29.00 -14.37 8.27
C ILE A 29 -29.37 -13.67 9.59
N LEU A 30 -28.50 -12.72 10.01
CA LEU A 30 -28.58 -11.98 11.26
C LEU A 30 -28.53 -10.47 10.95
N PRO A 31 -29.64 -9.82 10.56
CA PRO A 31 -29.65 -8.43 10.10
C PRO A 31 -29.11 -7.42 11.13
N ASP A 32 -29.36 -7.67 12.41
CA ASP A 32 -29.01 -6.76 13.52
C ASP A 32 -27.68 -7.07 14.17
N ILE A 33 -26.84 -7.95 13.55
CA ILE A 33 -25.55 -8.33 14.10
C ILE A 33 -24.63 -7.11 14.26
N GLN A 34 -24.08 -6.94 15.45
CA GLN A 34 -23.14 -5.86 15.75
C GLN A 34 -21.73 -6.25 15.34
N ILE A 35 -21.04 -5.36 14.60
CA ILE A 35 -19.65 -5.58 14.17
C ILE A 35 -18.71 -4.91 15.17
N LYS A 36 -17.83 -5.71 15.81
CA LYS A 36 -16.77 -5.24 16.71
C LYS A 36 -15.41 -5.46 16.11
N LYS A 37 -14.60 -4.40 16.08
CA LYS A 37 -13.19 -4.45 15.62
C LYS A 37 -12.29 -4.57 16.84
N ILE A 38 -11.34 -5.49 16.78
CA ILE A 38 -10.36 -5.80 17.83
C ILE A 38 -8.96 -5.68 17.20
N TYR A 39 -8.04 -5.04 17.88
CA TYR A 39 -6.65 -4.94 17.45
C TYR A 39 -5.74 -5.75 18.37
N ALA A 40 -5.24 -6.89 17.91
CA ALA A 40 -4.49 -7.84 18.73
C ALA A 40 -3.10 -7.31 19.17
N ASN A 41 -2.58 -6.26 18.54
CA ASN A 41 -1.40 -5.52 18.98
C ASN A 41 -1.65 -4.65 20.22
N ASP A 42 -2.90 -4.35 20.58
CA ASP A 42 -3.25 -3.72 21.85
C ASP A 42 -3.58 -4.79 22.90
N LYS A 43 -2.80 -4.80 24.00
CA LYS A 43 -2.98 -5.74 25.11
C LYS A 43 -4.32 -5.61 25.82
N LYS A 44 -4.92 -4.41 25.81
CA LYS A 44 -6.23 -4.17 26.41
C LYS A 44 -7.33 -4.74 25.52
N ASP A 45 -7.26 -4.47 24.21
CA ASP A 45 -8.24 -4.95 23.26
C ASP A 45 -8.28 -6.49 23.23
N ILE A 46 -7.13 -7.16 23.21
CA ILE A 46 -7.11 -8.63 23.20
C ILE A 46 -7.63 -9.22 24.50
N ALA A 47 -7.36 -8.59 25.66
CA ALA A 47 -7.90 -9.03 26.94
C ALA A 47 -9.42 -8.85 27.02
N VAL A 48 -9.94 -7.71 26.56
CA VAL A 48 -11.38 -7.44 26.47
C VAL A 48 -12.05 -8.46 25.53
N PHE A 49 -11.43 -8.75 24.39
CA PHE A 49 -11.95 -9.75 23.47
C PHE A 49 -12.01 -11.15 24.07
N ILE A 50 -10.94 -11.61 24.75
CA ILE A 50 -10.92 -12.91 25.43
C ILE A 50 -12.02 -12.99 26.50
N ASN A 51 -12.24 -11.92 27.27
CA ASN A 51 -13.31 -11.87 28.25
C ASN A 51 -14.69 -11.93 27.58
N ALA A 52 -14.90 -11.14 26.52
CA ALA A 52 -16.15 -11.15 25.75
C ALA A 52 -16.46 -12.52 25.11
N LEU A 53 -15.43 -13.30 24.78
CA LEU A 53 -15.62 -14.69 24.32
C LEU A 53 -16.09 -15.63 25.42
N ASN A 54 -15.83 -15.35 26.70
CA ASN A 54 -16.27 -16.15 27.83
C ASN A 54 -17.67 -15.74 28.35
N GLU A 55 -18.12 -14.53 28.00
CA GLU A 55 -19.41 -14.03 28.45
C GLU A 55 -20.53 -14.58 27.57
N VAL A 56 -21.60 -15.06 28.22
CA VAL A 56 -22.86 -15.41 27.56
C VAL A 56 -23.73 -14.16 27.51
N SER A 57 -24.12 -13.74 26.31
CA SER A 57 -25.07 -12.61 26.21
C SER A 57 -26.41 -12.95 26.85
N LEU A 58 -26.73 -12.27 27.94
CA LEU A 58 -28.02 -12.42 28.63
C LEU A 58 -29.20 -11.89 27.83
N PHE A 59 -28.94 -11.04 26.83
CA PHE A 59 -29.95 -10.38 26.00
C PHE A 59 -29.99 -10.91 24.56
N GLY A 60 -29.27 -12.00 24.25
CA GLY A 60 -29.27 -12.59 22.92
C GLY A 60 -28.57 -11.72 21.86
N GLU A 61 -27.72 -10.78 22.28
CA GLU A 61 -26.94 -9.96 21.33
C GLU A 61 -25.98 -10.81 20.53
N GLU A 62 -25.98 -10.61 19.23
CA GLU A 62 -25.14 -11.33 18.28
C GLU A 62 -24.00 -10.43 17.80
N PHE A 63 -22.76 -10.96 17.83
CA PHE A 63 -21.58 -10.20 17.47
C PHE A 63 -20.79 -10.85 16.36
N LEU A 64 -20.35 -10.03 15.40
CA LEU A 64 -19.31 -10.37 14.46
C LEU A 64 -18.02 -9.62 14.88
N TYR A 65 -17.01 -10.39 15.28
CA TYR A 65 -15.71 -9.84 15.64
C TYR A 65 -14.76 -9.89 14.45
N ILE A 66 -14.04 -8.77 14.20
CA ILE A 66 -12.94 -8.71 13.25
C ILE A 66 -11.68 -8.43 14.04
N VAL A 67 -10.79 -9.41 14.12
CA VAL A 67 -9.54 -9.34 14.90
C VAL A 67 -8.38 -9.05 13.94
N TYR A 68 -7.83 -7.85 14.01
CA TYR A 68 -6.68 -7.40 13.22
C TYR A 68 -5.37 -7.76 13.90
N ASN A 69 -4.30 -7.91 13.12
CA ASN A 69 -2.94 -8.17 13.57
C ASN A 69 -2.83 -9.41 14.46
N THR A 70 -3.54 -10.47 14.09
CA THR A 70 -3.65 -11.71 14.91
C THR A 70 -2.28 -12.32 15.22
N GLU A 71 -1.27 -12.15 14.37
CA GLU A 71 0.12 -12.58 14.59
C GLU A 71 0.76 -11.96 15.83
N THR A 72 0.28 -10.79 16.25
CA THR A 72 0.83 -10.05 17.41
C THR A 72 0.19 -10.45 18.75
N ALA A 73 -0.90 -11.24 18.74
CA ALA A 73 -1.63 -11.64 19.95
C ALA A 73 -0.80 -12.46 20.95
N GLY A 74 0.25 -13.14 20.46
CA GLY A 74 1.10 -14.05 21.23
C GLY A 74 0.48 -15.43 21.44
N ASP A 75 1.34 -16.45 21.51
CA ASP A 75 0.92 -17.88 21.56
C ASP A 75 -0.01 -18.20 22.74
N VAL A 76 0.23 -17.61 23.91
CA VAL A 76 -0.61 -17.81 25.11
C VAL A 76 -2.04 -17.34 24.89
N ASN A 77 -2.23 -16.15 24.29
CA ASN A 77 -3.57 -15.62 24.02
C ASN A 77 -4.26 -16.42 22.89
N LEU A 78 -3.52 -16.79 21.85
CA LEU A 78 -4.04 -17.62 20.77
C LEU A 78 -4.53 -18.98 21.26
N LYS A 79 -3.79 -19.64 22.17
CA LYS A 79 -4.22 -20.89 22.81
C LYS A 79 -5.46 -20.71 23.67
N LYS A 80 -5.55 -19.61 24.45
CA LYS A 80 -6.76 -19.29 25.20
C LYS A 80 -7.97 -19.10 24.30
N ILE A 81 -7.84 -18.31 23.24
CA ILE A 81 -8.89 -18.11 22.24
C ILE A 81 -9.28 -19.46 21.64
N ALA A 82 -8.31 -20.29 21.26
CA ALA A 82 -8.58 -21.61 20.70
C ALA A 82 -9.38 -22.51 21.67
N SER A 83 -9.01 -22.49 22.94
CA SER A 83 -9.71 -23.25 23.97
C SER A 83 -11.16 -22.81 24.14
N ILE A 84 -11.40 -21.50 24.20
CA ILE A 84 -12.75 -20.93 24.35
C ILE A 84 -13.62 -21.24 23.12
N LEU A 85 -13.06 -21.07 21.92
CA LEU A 85 -13.83 -21.31 20.67
C LEU A 85 -14.10 -22.80 20.39
N LYS A 86 -13.31 -23.70 20.99
CA LYS A 86 -13.58 -25.16 20.96
C LYS A 86 -14.62 -25.62 21.96
N SER A 87 -14.75 -24.91 23.10
CA SER A 87 -15.81 -25.22 24.05
C SER A 87 -17.13 -24.81 23.42
N GLU A 88 -18.04 -25.77 23.18
CA GLU A 88 -19.35 -25.56 22.64
C GLU A 88 -20.14 -24.59 23.52
N SER A 89 -20.11 -23.30 23.18
CA SER A 89 -21.02 -22.33 23.75
C SER A 89 -22.13 -22.06 22.72
N ASP A 90 -23.37 -22.10 23.17
CA ASP A 90 -24.59 -21.80 22.35
C ASP A 90 -24.66 -20.36 21.84
N ASN A 91 -23.55 -19.65 21.83
CA ASN A 91 -23.47 -18.25 21.42
C ASN A 91 -23.27 -18.18 19.91
N ASN A 92 -24.25 -17.63 19.21
CA ASN A 92 -24.14 -17.27 17.79
C ASN A 92 -23.04 -16.25 17.59
N ARG A 93 -21.82 -16.71 17.22
CA ARG A 93 -20.66 -15.85 17.05
C ARG A 93 -19.99 -16.08 15.69
N VAL A 94 -19.67 -14.98 15.03
CA VAL A 94 -18.84 -15.00 13.84
C VAL A 94 -17.54 -14.27 14.17
N VAL A 95 -16.39 -14.91 13.96
CA VAL A 95 -15.10 -14.30 14.22
C VAL A 95 -14.21 -14.41 13.00
N ILE A 96 -13.68 -13.28 12.55
CA ILE A 96 -12.76 -13.19 11.42
C ILE A 96 -11.41 -12.75 11.97
N PHE A 97 -10.39 -13.60 11.88
CA PHE A 97 -9.03 -13.32 12.25
C PHE A 97 -8.23 -12.90 11.01
N LEU A 98 -7.51 -11.76 11.11
CA LEU A 98 -6.71 -11.19 10.04
C LEU A 98 -5.26 -11.11 10.46
N SER A 99 -4.37 -11.55 9.58
CA SER A 99 -2.91 -11.46 9.76
C SER A 99 -2.23 -11.06 8.46
N ASP A 100 -1.11 -10.33 8.55
CA ASP A 100 -0.26 -10.04 7.40
C ASP A 100 0.78 -11.13 7.15
N GLU A 101 0.97 -12.03 8.11
CA GLU A 101 1.80 -13.21 7.95
C GLU A 101 1.09 -14.31 7.17
N ASN A 102 1.87 -15.16 6.47
CA ASN A 102 1.32 -16.28 5.70
C ASN A 102 0.96 -17.48 6.59
N ARG A 103 1.28 -17.43 7.87
CA ARG A 103 0.98 -18.48 8.86
C ARG A 103 0.96 -17.91 10.27
N ILE A 104 0.21 -18.55 11.13
CA ILE A 104 0.18 -18.26 12.57
C ILE A 104 1.09 -19.24 13.31
N SER A 105 1.79 -18.76 14.33
CA SER A 105 2.74 -19.56 15.12
C SER A 105 2.06 -20.66 15.96
N SER A 106 0.82 -20.43 16.41
CA SER A 106 0.08 -21.36 17.28
C SER A 106 -0.61 -22.46 16.45
N THR A 107 -0.06 -23.68 16.54
CA THR A 107 -0.65 -24.86 15.87
C THR A 107 -2.05 -25.21 16.38
N GLU A 108 -2.32 -25.00 17.68
CA GLU A 108 -3.64 -25.28 18.28
C GLU A 108 -4.70 -24.31 17.76
N PHE A 109 -4.34 -23.05 17.61
CA PHE A 109 -5.20 -22.02 17.03
C PHE A 109 -5.43 -22.29 15.54
N ASP A 110 -4.39 -22.63 14.81
CA ASP A 110 -4.48 -22.91 13.37
C ASP A 110 -5.44 -24.06 13.04
N LYS A 111 -5.47 -25.10 13.90
CA LYS A 111 -6.37 -26.26 13.77
C LYS A 111 -7.87 -25.96 14.01
N LEU A 112 -8.23 -24.76 14.45
CA LEU A 112 -9.64 -24.37 14.56
C LEU A 112 -10.33 -24.20 13.21
N PHE A 113 -9.55 -23.89 12.17
CA PHE A 113 -10.10 -23.46 10.89
C PHE A 113 -10.10 -24.62 9.90
N THR A 114 -11.26 -24.85 9.30
CA THR A 114 -11.38 -25.76 8.16
C THR A 114 -10.74 -25.14 6.92
N PRO A 115 -10.34 -25.95 5.91
CA PRO A 115 -9.78 -25.42 4.66
C PRO A 115 -10.65 -24.36 3.98
N ASP A 116 -11.97 -24.45 4.09
CA ASP A 116 -12.91 -23.49 3.49
C ASP A 116 -12.96 -22.16 4.24
N HIS A 117 -12.59 -22.16 5.51
CA HIS A 117 -12.58 -20.98 6.39
C HIS A 117 -11.19 -20.40 6.60
N LYS A 118 -10.14 -21.01 6.04
CA LYS A 118 -8.77 -20.52 6.05
C LYS A 118 -8.30 -20.17 4.66
N LYS A 119 -7.84 -18.93 4.46
CA LYS A 119 -7.35 -18.48 3.16
C LYS A 119 -6.10 -17.64 3.31
N ILE A 120 -5.11 -17.86 2.42
CA ILE A 120 -3.91 -17.05 2.32
C ILE A 120 -4.03 -16.15 1.09
N PHE A 121 -3.88 -14.84 1.30
CA PHE A 121 -3.91 -13.83 0.25
C PHE A 121 -2.48 -13.37 -0.03
N TYR A 122 -1.89 -13.96 -1.05
CA TYR A 122 -0.55 -13.59 -1.52
C TYR A 122 -0.61 -12.31 -2.35
N GLU A 123 0.40 -11.47 -2.20
CA GLU A 123 0.61 -10.35 -3.14
C GLU A 123 0.67 -10.88 -4.58
N MET A 124 0.04 -10.16 -5.48
CA MET A 124 0.04 -10.55 -6.89
C MET A 124 1.45 -10.46 -7.48
N PHE A 125 1.85 -11.49 -8.22
CA PHE A 125 3.03 -11.42 -9.06
C PHE A 125 2.84 -10.42 -10.19
N GLU A 126 3.94 -9.85 -10.70
CA GLU A 126 3.92 -8.85 -11.77
C GLU A 126 3.12 -9.32 -13.02
N ASN A 127 3.28 -10.58 -13.40
CA ASN A 127 2.57 -11.17 -14.54
C ASN A 127 1.05 -11.34 -14.32
N GLN A 128 0.56 -11.21 -13.10
CA GLN A 128 -0.87 -11.33 -12.75
C GLN A 128 -1.57 -9.97 -12.74
N LYS A 129 -0.84 -8.86 -12.62
CA LYS A 129 -1.41 -7.52 -12.46
C LYS A 129 -2.16 -7.03 -13.69
N ILE A 130 -1.59 -7.18 -14.89
CA ILE A 130 -2.27 -6.79 -16.14
C ILE A 130 -3.56 -7.57 -16.36
N PRO A 131 -3.58 -8.93 -16.27
CA PRO A 131 -4.83 -9.68 -16.33
C PRO A 131 -5.85 -9.25 -15.27
N PHE A 132 -5.40 -8.91 -14.06
CA PHE A 132 -6.26 -8.41 -12.99
C PHE A 132 -6.93 -7.08 -13.38
N ILE A 133 -6.14 -6.11 -13.86
CA ILE A 133 -6.65 -4.80 -14.31
C ILE A 133 -7.70 -4.97 -15.40
N ILE A 134 -7.41 -5.79 -16.42
CA ILE A 134 -8.34 -6.04 -17.53
C ILE A 134 -9.65 -6.64 -17.01
N ASN A 135 -9.56 -7.58 -16.07
CA ASN A 135 -10.74 -8.21 -15.48
C ASN A 135 -11.55 -7.24 -14.61
N GLU A 136 -10.87 -6.41 -13.80
CA GLU A 136 -11.51 -5.40 -12.97
C GLU A 136 -12.15 -4.27 -13.81
N ALA A 137 -11.53 -3.88 -14.93
CA ALA A 137 -12.12 -2.95 -15.88
C ALA A 137 -13.40 -3.52 -16.51
N LYS A 138 -13.39 -4.81 -16.92
CA LYS A 138 -14.59 -5.49 -17.46
C LYS A 138 -15.75 -5.52 -16.45
N LYS A 139 -15.49 -5.77 -15.17
CA LYS A 139 -16.51 -5.72 -14.09
C LYS A 139 -17.18 -4.34 -13.99
N ARG A 140 -16.48 -3.29 -14.41
CA ARG A 140 -16.92 -1.89 -14.42
C ARG A 140 -17.54 -1.46 -15.76
N ASN A 141 -17.70 -2.39 -16.70
CA ASN A 141 -18.10 -2.12 -18.09
C ASN A 141 -17.13 -1.21 -18.85
N LEU A 142 -15.83 -1.29 -18.52
CA LEU A 142 -14.74 -0.57 -19.17
C LEU A 142 -13.87 -1.54 -19.97
N ILE A 143 -13.21 -1.00 -20.99
CA ILE A 143 -12.27 -1.71 -21.86
C ILE A 143 -10.89 -1.06 -21.66
N ILE A 144 -9.87 -1.85 -21.42
CA ILE A 144 -8.48 -1.38 -21.32
C ILE A 144 -7.56 -2.38 -22.04
N ASP A 145 -6.61 -1.87 -22.81
CA ASP A 145 -5.60 -2.71 -23.45
C ASP A 145 -4.34 -2.92 -22.58
N ASN A 146 -3.42 -3.75 -23.03
CA ASN A 146 -2.21 -4.05 -22.27
C ASN A 146 -1.33 -2.81 -22.07
N LYS A 147 -1.19 -1.94 -23.09
CA LYS A 147 -0.35 -0.73 -23.01
C LYS A 147 -0.90 0.29 -22.03
N ALA A 148 -2.21 0.48 -22.03
CA ALA A 148 -2.90 1.33 -21.07
C ALA A 148 -2.82 0.73 -19.65
N SER A 149 -2.92 -0.61 -19.50
CA SER A 149 -2.74 -1.30 -18.22
C SER A 149 -1.31 -1.16 -17.68
N GLU A 150 -0.28 -1.26 -18.53
CA GLU A 150 1.11 -1.01 -18.17
C GLU A 150 1.33 0.44 -17.70
N LEU A 151 0.73 1.40 -18.41
CA LEU A 151 0.77 2.80 -18.00
C LEU A 151 0.09 2.99 -16.64
N LEU A 152 -1.10 2.42 -16.44
CA LEU A 152 -1.79 2.48 -15.15
C LEU A 152 -0.91 1.94 -14.00
N LEU A 153 -0.30 0.77 -14.19
CA LEU A 153 0.64 0.18 -13.23
C LEU A 153 1.86 1.07 -12.93
N SER A 154 2.30 1.86 -13.92
CA SER A 154 3.45 2.75 -13.73
C SER A 154 3.11 4.01 -12.93
N LEU A 155 1.82 4.36 -12.81
CA LEU A 155 1.37 5.62 -12.22
C LEU A 155 0.84 5.47 -10.78
N ILE A 156 0.48 4.27 -10.35
CA ILE A 156 -0.13 4.02 -9.03
C ILE A 156 0.62 2.95 -8.25
N GLU A 157 0.37 2.87 -6.96
CA GLU A 157 0.84 1.74 -6.16
C GLU A 157 0.18 0.44 -6.62
N ASN A 158 0.97 -0.63 -6.69
CA ASN A 158 0.55 -1.88 -7.31
C ASN A 158 -0.22 -2.81 -6.36
N THR A 159 -1.02 -2.26 -5.45
CA THR A 159 -1.94 -3.03 -4.62
C THR A 159 -3.28 -3.22 -5.33
N THR A 160 -3.99 -4.31 -5.05
CA THR A 160 -5.30 -4.55 -5.67
C THR A 160 -6.32 -3.46 -5.31
N ASN A 161 -6.18 -2.86 -4.12
CA ASN A 161 -7.06 -1.78 -3.69
C ASN A 161 -6.83 -0.51 -4.50
N GLU A 162 -5.55 -0.11 -4.67
CA GLU A 162 -5.19 1.07 -5.46
C GLU A 162 -5.58 0.91 -6.94
N LEU A 163 -5.36 -0.28 -7.50
CA LEU A 163 -5.77 -0.59 -8.87
C LEU A 163 -7.29 -0.46 -9.07
N ARG A 164 -8.09 -0.90 -8.09
CA ARG A 164 -9.54 -0.76 -8.12
C ARG A 164 -9.99 0.68 -7.97
N ASN A 165 -9.41 1.42 -7.02
CA ASN A 165 -9.71 2.83 -6.78
C ASN A 165 -9.44 3.66 -8.05
N ALA A 166 -8.29 3.46 -8.69
CA ALA A 166 -7.94 4.13 -9.93
C ALA A 166 -8.92 3.82 -11.07
N LEU A 167 -9.36 2.57 -11.21
CA LEU A 167 -10.37 2.21 -12.21
C LEU A 167 -11.75 2.81 -11.89
N ASP A 168 -12.11 2.93 -10.61
CA ASP A 168 -13.36 3.58 -10.19
C ASP A 168 -13.31 5.08 -10.46
N GLU A 169 -12.17 5.72 -10.22
CA GLU A 169 -11.95 7.13 -10.52
C GLU A 169 -11.99 7.40 -12.03
N ILE A 170 -11.28 6.61 -12.84
CA ILE A 170 -11.35 6.69 -14.30
C ILE A 170 -12.79 6.56 -14.77
N ARG A 171 -13.53 5.57 -14.25
CA ARG A 171 -14.93 5.37 -14.60
C ARG A 171 -15.80 6.59 -14.28
N ASN A 172 -15.60 7.22 -13.13
CA ASN A 172 -16.37 8.37 -12.69
C ASN A 172 -16.11 9.62 -13.54
N ASN A 173 -14.91 9.73 -14.13
CA ASN A 173 -14.51 10.85 -14.98
C ASN A 173 -14.80 10.61 -16.49
N MET A 174 -15.21 9.40 -16.87
CA MET A 174 -15.58 9.08 -18.26
C MET A 174 -17.06 9.29 -18.54
N ASP A 175 -17.36 9.81 -19.73
CA ASP A 175 -18.73 9.81 -20.27
C ASP A 175 -19.02 8.44 -20.92
N LEU A 176 -19.54 7.51 -20.12
CA LEU A 176 -19.81 6.12 -20.52
C LEU A 176 -20.86 5.99 -21.64
N SER A 177 -21.59 7.08 -21.97
CA SER A 177 -22.51 7.10 -23.09
C SER A 177 -21.80 7.24 -24.44
N LYS A 178 -20.58 7.81 -24.42
CA LYS A 178 -19.78 8.08 -25.63
C LYS A 178 -18.69 7.04 -25.84
N ASP A 179 -17.95 6.68 -24.81
CA ASP A 179 -16.86 5.73 -24.90
C ASP A 179 -16.69 4.94 -23.60
N ARG A 180 -16.20 3.71 -23.71
CA ARG A 180 -15.88 2.81 -22.60
C ARG A 180 -14.43 2.38 -22.63
N GLN A 181 -13.66 2.86 -23.61
CA GLN A 181 -12.26 2.48 -23.77
C GLN A 181 -11.36 3.42 -22.96
N ILE A 182 -10.61 2.86 -22.05
CA ILE A 182 -9.60 3.58 -21.28
C ILE A 182 -8.37 3.76 -22.17
N THR A 183 -8.12 5.01 -22.60
CA THR A 183 -6.94 5.37 -23.38
C THR A 183 -5.84 5.95 -22.48
N LYS A 184 -4.63 6.09 -23.03
CA LYS A 184 -3.52 6.74 -22.35
C LYS A 184 -3.87 8.16 -21.90
N GLU A 185 -4.56 8.90 -22.75
CA GLU A 185 -4.97 10.29 -22.50
C GLU A 185 -5.93 10.37 -21.31
N ILE A 186 -6.91 9.46 -21.25
CA ILE A 186 -7.86 9.37 -20.12
C ILE A 186 -7.12 9.04 -18.81
N ILE A 187 -6.19 8.07 -18.82
CA ILE A 187 -5.39 7.73 -17.66
C ILE A 187 -4.62 8.94 -17.17
N LEU A 188 -3.89 9.62 -18.07
CA LEU A 188 -3.08 10.78 -17.72
C LEU A 188 -3.91 11.97 -17.25
N SER A 189 -5.07 12.25 -17.85
CA SER A 189 -5.93 13.36 -17.43
C SER A 189 -6.63 13.07 -16.10
N THR A 190 -7.03 11.83 -15.86
CA THR A 190 -7.73 11.46 -14.62
C THR A 190 -6.77 11.32 -13.47
N LEU A 191 -5.73 10.49 -13.62
CA LEU A 191 -4.83 10.17 -12.52
C LEU A 191 -3.75 11.21 -12.28
N SER A 192 -3.48 12.10 -13.25
CA SER A 192 -2.59 13.25 -12.98
C SER A 192 -3.22 14.31 -12.09
N HIS A 193 -4.55 14.31 -11.96
CA HIS A 193 -5.27 15.19 -11.04
C HIS A 193 -5.50 14.54 -9.67
N SER A 194 -5.42 13.21 -9.56
CA SER A 194 -5.62 12.46 -8.31
C SER A 194 -4.32 12.07 -7.62
N LYS A 195 -3.18 12.19 -8.29
CA LYS A 195 -1.91 12.08 -7.61
C LYS A 195 -1.68 13.37 -6.85
N GLU A 196 -1.80 13.30 -5.55
CA GLU A 196 -0.95 14.11 -4.69
C GLU A 196 0.45 14.06 -5.30
N GLU A 197 0.95 15.20 -5.79
CA GLU A 197 2.33 15.28 -6.27
C GLU A 197 3.22 14.84 -5.12
N ASN A 198 3.72 13.63 -5.20
CA ASN A 198 4.55 13.07 -4.16
C ASN A 198 6.02 13.19 -4.54
N GLY A 199 6.89 13.02 -3.55
CA GLY A 199 8.32 13.12 -3.80
C GLY A 199 8.87 12.14 -4.85
N PHE A 200 8.18 11.04 -5.16
CA PHE A 200 8.59 10.10 -6.23
C PHE A 200 8.35 10.69 -7.62
N THR A 201 7.20 11.37 -7.84
CA THR A 201 6.90 12.05 -9.10
C THR A 201 7.89 13.18 -9.32
N ILE A 202 8.12 13.99 -8.29
CA ILE A 202 9.10 15.07 -8.31
C ILE A 202 10.51 14.51 -8.58
N ALA A 203 10.94 13.44 -7.92
CA ALA A 203 12.22 12.77 -8.18
C ALA A 203 12.33 12.28 -9.64
N TYR A 204 11.25 11.79 -10.21
CA TYR A 204 11.22 11.37 -11.63
C TYR A 204 11.46 12.55 -12.60
N HIS A 205 10.86 13.72 -12.34
CA HIS A 205 11.11 14.92 -13.16
C HIS A 205 12.56 15.44 -13.00
N ILE A 206 13.12 15.36 -11.79
CA ILE A 206 14.54 15.66 -11.55
C ILE A 206 15.40 14.69 -12.36
N ALA A 207 15.14 13.38 -12.29
CA ALA A 207 15.88 12.35 -12.99
C ALA A 207 15.99 12.62 -14.49
N ARG A 208 14.93 13.11 -15.10
CA ARG A 208 14.83 13.41 -16.54
C ARG A 208 15.31 14.80 -16.93
N LYS A 209 15.76 15.61 -16.00
CA LYS A 209 16.10 17.03 -16.22
C LYS A 209 14.96 17.85 -16.86
N ASN A 210 13.70 17.47 -16.56
CA ASN A 210 12.53 18.18 -17.05
C ASN A 210 12.14 19.31 -16.10
N LYS A 211 12.79 20.47 -16.25
CA LYS A 211 12.63 21.61 -15.37
C LYS A 211 11.20 22.19 -15.37
N ALA A 212 10.55 22.19 -16.54
CA ALA A 212 9.18 22.74 -16.66
C ALA A 212 8.16 21.91 -15.87
N GLU A 213 8.17 20.59 -16.09
CA GLU A 213 7.27 19.69 -15.35
C GLU A 213 7.62 19.62 -13.86
N LEU A 214 8.90 19.69 -13.49
CA LEU A 214 9.29 19.78 -12.09
C LEU A 214 8.67 20.99 -11.40
N LEU A 215 8.77 22.17 -12.01
CA LEU A 215 8.21 23.39 -11.42
C LEU A 215 6.70 23.33 -11.30
N MET A 216 6.00 22.77 -12.30
CA MET A 216 4.56 22.56 -12.23
C MET A 216 4.19 21.58 -11.10
N ALA A 217 4.90 20.45 -11.00
CA ALA A 217 4.68 19.47 -9.94
C ALA A 217 4.93 20.04 -8.54
N VAL A 218 5.99 20.83 -8.36
CA VAL A 218 6.29 21.51 -7.09
C VAL A 218 5.22 22.55 -6.76
N GLN A 219 4.78 23.36 -7.73
CA GLN A 219 3.71 24.34 -7.50
C GLN A 219 2.39 23.66 -7.13
N HIS A 220 2.04 22.58 -7.81
CA HIS A 220 0.86 21.78 -7.48
C HIS A 220 0.96 21.22 -6.06
N PHE A 221 2.07 20.57 -5.70
CA PHE A 221 2.31 20.08 -4.36
C PHE A 221 2.16 21.14 -3.28
N LEU A 222 2.72 22.33 -3.49
CA LEU A 222 2.64 23.46 -2.54
C LEU A 222 1.23 24.11 -2.49
N SER A 223 0.42 23.94 -3.54
CA SER A 223 -0.96 24.47 -3.59
C SER A 223 -1.98 23.62 -2.84
N GLU A 224 -1.64 22.37 -2.50
CA GLU A 224 -2.50 21.50 -1.70
C GLU A 224 -2.63 22.05 -0.26
N SER A 225 -3.87 22.13 0.23
CA SER A 225 -4.17 22.74 1.55
C SER A 225 -3.54 22.02 2.74
N ASN A 226 -3.10 20.77 2.57
CA ASN A 226 -2.54 19.90 3.60
C ASN A 226 -1.26 19.18 3.16
N TYR A 227 -0.38 19.84 2.39
CA TYR A 227 0.87 19.19 2.00
C TYR A 227 1.73 18.86 3.22
N ILE A 228 2.29 17.66 3.22
CA ILE A 228 3.16 17.19 4.31
C ILE A 228 4.60 17.08 3.77
N LEU A 229 5.51 17.84 4.35
CA LEU A 229 6.90 17.93 3.90
C LEU A 229 7.73 16.68 4.19
N GLN A 230 7.46 15.99 5.30
CA GLN A 230 8.23 14.82 5.69
C GLN A 230 8.18 13.67 4.66
N PRO A 231 7.02 13.25 4.13
CA PRO A 231 6.96 12.27 3.04
C PRO A 231 7.65 12.73 1.76
N LEU A 232 7.59 14.04 1.44
CA LEU A 232 8.29 14.60 0.29
C LEU A 232 9.80 14.38 0.38
N PHE A 233 10.42 14.82 1.48
CA PHE A 233 11.85 14.65 1.70
C PHE A 233 12.26 13.17 1.74
N SER A 234 11.50 12.34 2.45
CA SER A 234 11.77 10.92 2.56
C SER A 234 11.77 10.22 1.20
N SER A 235 10.80 10.51 0.33
CA SER A 235 10.71 9.89 -1.00
C SER A 235 11.76 10.41 -1.98
N LEU A 236 12.13 11.70 -1.90
CA LEU A 236 13.25 12.26 -2.66
C LEU A 236 14.58 11.60 -2.29
N LEU A 237 14.89 11.55 -0.98
CA LEU A 237 16.11 10.91 -0.47
C LEU A 237 16.16 9.43 -0.82
N PHE A 238 15.04 8.71 -0.64
CA PHE A 238 14.94 7.31 -0.99
C PHE A 238 15.26 7.05 -2.47
N SER A 239 14.72 7.87 -3.39
CA SER A 239 14.96 7.75 -4.83
C SER A 239 16.43 8.02 -5.18
N LEU A 240 17.03 9.06 -4.60
CA LEU A 240 18.43 9.43 -4.87
C LEU A 240 19.42 8.43 -4.29
N LEU A 241 19.21 7.95 -3.05
CA LEU A 241 20.07 6.96 -2.40
C LEU A 241 20.07 5.63 -3.17
N ARG A 242 18.91 5.22 -3.68
CA ARG A 242 18.82 4.03 -4.53
C ARG A 242 19.52 4.23 -5.89
N ALA A 243 19.35 5.39 -6.51
CA ALA A 243 20.06 5.72 -7.74
C ALA A 243 21.58 5.72 -7.53
N GLU A 244 22.06 6.30 -6.43
CA GLU A 244 23.49 6.28 -6.07
C GLU A 244 24.00 4.85 -5.84
N SER A 245 23.24 4.02 -5.12
CA SER A 245 23.61 2.61 -4.86
C SER A 245 23.71 1.79 -6.15
N VAL A 246 22.77 1.95 -7.08
CA VAL A 246 22.82 1.26 -8.38
C VAL A 246 23.98 1.78 -9.23
N LEU A 247 24.29 3.07 -9.15
CA LEU A 247 25.43 3.65 -9.85
C LEU A 247 26.76 3.09 -9.31
N ILE A 248 26.90 2.97 -7.99
CA ILE A 248 28.07 2.33 -7.35
C ILE A 248 28.22 0.88 -7.83
N ASN A 249 27.13 0.11 -7.84
CA ASN A 249 27.15 -1.26 -8.34
C ASN A 249 27.67 -1.33 -9.80
N ARG A 250 27.22 -0.41 -10.65
CA ARG A 250 27.67 -0.35 -12.06
C ARG A 250 29.14 0.07 -12.18
N GLU A 251 29.59 1.01 -11.37
CA GLU A 251 31.03 1.40 -11.31
C GLU A 251 31.92 0.23 -10.86
N GLN A 252 31.39 -0.68 -10.05
CA GLN A 252 32.04 -1.93 -9.63
C GLN A 252 31.93 -3.07 -10.65
N GLY A 253 31.37 -2.81 -11.84
CA GLY A 253 31.21 -3.80 -12.91
C GLY A 253 30.00 -4.73 -12.76
N ILE A 254 29.10 -4.49 -11.80
CA ILE A 254 27.87 -5.24 -11.64
C ILE A 254 26.84 -4.71 -12.65
N THR A 255 26.38 -5.55 -13.57
CA THR A 255 25.49 -5.15 -14.66
C THR A 255 24.16 -5.90 -14.65
N GLY A 256 23.22 -5.49 -15.52
CA GLY A 256 21.90 -6.11 -15.67
C GLY A 256 21.05 -6.00 -14.41
N GLU A 257 20.22 -7.00 -14.15
CA GLU A 257 19.32 -7.06 -13.00
C GLU A 257 20.06 -7.05 -11.65
N ARG A 258 21.26 -7.60 -11.59
CA ARG A 258 22.07 -7.62 -10.35
C ARG A 258 22.48 -6.23 -9.89
N ALA A 259 22.62 -5.26 -10.80
CA ALA A 259 22.92 -3.88 -10.44
C ALA A 259 21.82 -3.25 -9.58
N PHE A 260 20.58 -3.72 -9.70
CA PHE A 260 19.42 -3.25 -8.93
C PHE A 260 19.24 -3.96 -7.58
N THR A 261 20.17 -4.84 -7.18
CA THR A 261 20.21 -5.38 -5.82
C THR A 261 21.11 -4.50 -4.97
N ILE A 262 20.50 -3.82 -4.01
CA ILE A 262 21.15 -2.83 -3.14
C ILE A 262 21.18 -3.31 -1.69
N LYS A 263 22.18 -2.86 -0.93
CA LYS A 263 22.28 -3.16 0.51
C LYS A 263 21.68 -2.03 1.32
N GLY A 264 20.78 -2.38 2.23
CA GLY A 264 20.27 -1.46 3.24
C GLY A 264 21.33 -1.14 4.30
N SER A 265 21.07 -0.14 5.13
CA SER A 265 21.94 0.26 6.25
C SER A 265 22.11 -0.85 7.30
N ASP A 266 21.16 -1.77 7.37
CA ASP A 266 21.15 -2.97 8.24
C ASP A 266 21.87 -4.18 7.60
N GLY A 267 22.45 -4.01 6.40
CA GLY A 267 23.12 -5.06 5.64
C GLY A 267 22.17 -5.98 4.86
N THR A 268 20.85 -5.78 4.92
CA THR A 268 19.89 -6.56 4.14
C THR A 268 20.01 -6.24 2.65
N GLU A 269 19.91 -7.26 1.80
CA GLU A 269 19.88 -7.07 0.35
C GLU A 269 18.44 -6.97 -0.15
N THR A 270 18.15 -5.88 -0.86
CA THR A 270 16.83 -5.63 -1.46
C THR A 270 16.97 -5.45 -2.96
N THR A 271 16.20 -6.17 -3.75
CA THR A 271 16.17 -6.02 -5.21
C THR A 271 15.05 -5.07 -5.62
N ILE A 272 15.41 -4.02 -6.34
CA ILE A 272 14.46 -3.07 -6.93
C ILE A 272 13.75 -3.77 -8.08
N ARG A 273 12.46 -4.00 -7.95
CA ARG A 273 11.64 -4.75 -8.92
C ARG A 273 10.74 -3.85 -9.76
N SER A 274 10.32 -2.70 -9.21
CA SER A 274 9.39 -1.77 -9.87
C SER A 274 9.95 -1.27 -11.21
N PRO A 275 9.26 -1.45 -12.36
CA PRO A 275 9.68 -0.93 -13.65
C PRO A 275 9.76 0.60 -13.67
N PHE A 276 8.82 1.27 -13.00
CA PHE A 276 8.81 2.73 -12.87
C PHE A 276 10.05 3.23 -12.12
N GLU A 277 10.36 2.62 -10.99
CA GLU A 277 11.54 2.96 -10.20
C GLU A 277 12.85 2.69 -10.98
N LYS A 278 12.95 1.55 -11.66
CA LYS A 278 14.10 1.26 -12.55
C LYS A 278 14.24 2.32 -13.65
N THR A 279 13.14 2.79 -14.22
CA THR A 279 13.14 3.84 -15.24
C THR A 279 13.66 5.16 -14.66
N ALA A 280 13.20 5.56 -13.47
CA ALA A 280 13.68 6.76 -12.79
C ALA A 280 15.19 6.65 -12.44
N ILE A 281 15.61 5.52 -11.89
CA ILE A 281 17.03 5.27 -11.56
C ILE A 281 17.90 5.29 -12.82
N ASN A 282 17.48 4.66 -13.89
CA ASN A 282 18.22 4.69 -15.16
C ASN A 282 18.32 6.11 -15.72
N ALA A 283 17.28 6.93 -15.59
CA ALA A 283 17.31 8.34 -15.97
C ALA A 283 18.29 9.14 -15.10
N PHE A 284 18.33 8.91 -13.78
CA PHE A 284 19.34 9.52 -12.90
C PHE A 284 20.76 9.16 -13.35
N ILE A 285 21.04 7.89 -13.53
CA ILE A 285 22.39 7.39 -13.90
C ILE A 285 22.82 7.90 -15.29
N SER A 286 21.88 8.06 -16.23
CA SER A 286 22.17 8.58 -17.57
C SER A 286 22.42 10.08 -17.58
N ASN A 287 21.78 10.84 -16.70
CA ASN A 287 21.80 12.31 -16.73
C ASN A 287 22.71 12.95 -15.68
N TYR A 288 23.11 12.20 -14.64
CA TYR A 288 23.89 12.75 -13.53
C TYR A 288 25.08 11.85 -13.18
N LYS A 289 26.19 12.47 -12.79
CA LYS A 289 27.35 11.77 -12.21
C LYS A 289 27.07 11.53 -10.72
N ARG A 290 27.78 10.58 -10.13
CA ARG A 290 27.70 10.27 -8.70
C ARG A 290 27.82 11.52 -7.81
N LYS A 291 28.81 12.39 -8.09
CA LYS A 291 29.02 13.65 -7.36
C LYS A 291 27.80 14.59 -7.40
N ASP A 292 27.05 14.56 -8.50
CA ASP A 292 25.84 15.40 -8.65
C ASP A 292 24.71 14.84 -7.78
N ILE A 293 24.52 13.51 -7.77
CA ILE A 293 23.53 12.83 -6.91
C ILE A 293 23.86 13.05 -5.43
N SER A 294 25.13 12.88 -5.02
CA SER A 294 25.57 13.12 -3.64
C SER A 294 25.37 14.59 -3.23
N ARG A 295 25.59 15.55 -4.15
CA ARG A 295 25.30 16.98 -3.91
C ARG A 295 23.80 17.22 -3.70
N MET A 296 22.93 16.61 -4.53
CA MET A 296 21.48 16.72 -4.38
C MET A 296 21.03 16.17 -3.03
N ILE A 297 21.52 15.00 -2.63
CA ILE A 297 21.21 14.40 -1.32
C ILE A 297 21.55 15.39 -0.20
N LYS A 298 22.77 15.98 -0.23
CA LYS A 298 23.19 16.97 0.76
C LYS A 298 22.27 18.20 0.79
N GLN A 299 21.94 18.75 -0.38
CA GLN A 299 21.04 19.92 -0.48
C GLN A 299 19.64 19.64 0.08
N ILE A 300 19.11 18.44 -0.20
CA ILE A 300 17.79 18.03 0.32
C ILE A 300 17.84 17.91 1.85
N LEU A 301 18.87 17.29 2.42
CA LEU A 301 19.03 17.16 3.87
C LEU A 301 19.19 18.52 4.57
N GLU A 302 19.99 19.42 3.98
CA GLU A 302 20.17 20.80 4.50
C GLU A 302 18.83 21.57 4.45
N THR A 303 18.08 21.43 3.36
CA THR A 303 16.77 22.11 3.24
C THR A 303 15.74 21.51 4.19
N GLU A 304 15.71 20.19 4.35
CA GLU A 304 14.84 19.51 5.32
C GLU A 304 15.09 20.03 6.75
N TYR A 305 16.35 20.17 7.13
CA TYR A 305 16.72 20.72 8.42
C TYR A 305 16.22 22.17 8.60
N LEU A 306 16.47 23.04 7.61
CA LEU A 306 16.07 24.44 7.66
C LEU A 306 14.53 24.61 7.71
N VAL A 307 13.80 23.83 6.91
CA VAL A 307 12.33 23.92 6.82
C VAL A 307 11.65 23.53 8.14
N ARG A 308 12.29 22.70 8.96
CA ARG A 308 11.76 22.36 10.31
C ARG A 308 11.84 23.51 11.32
N GLU A 309 12.72 24.48 11.09
CA GLU A 309 12.95 25.63 11.98
C GLU A 309 12.14 26.87 11.61
N TYR A 310 11.57 26.92 10.40
CA TYR A 310 10.91 28.12 9.88
C TYR A 310 9.40 27.91 9.66
N ASP A 311 8.68 29.02 9.51
CA ASP A 311 7.25 29.04 9.20
C ASP A 311 6.96 28.56 7.76
N SER A 312 5.67 28.36 7.44
CA SER A 312 5.24 27.81 6.15
C SER A 312 5.67 28.66 4.95
N THR A 313 5.62 29.99 5.05
CA THR A 313 5.92 30.91 3.93
C THR A 313 7.40 30.86 3.56
N LEU A 314 8.28 30.84 4.55
CA LEU A 314 9.72 30.71 4.32
C LEU A 314 10.09 29.31 3.85
N SER A 315 9.38 28.30 4.34
CA SER A 315 9.53 26.90 3.92
C SER A 315 9.26 26.73 2.43
N GLU A 316 8.20 27.32 1.87
CA GLU A 316 7.90 27.30 0.45
C GLU A 316 9.01 27.94 -0.40
N THR A 317 9.53 29.07 0.07
CA THR A 317 10.65 29.75 -0.59
C THR A 317 11.91 28.89 -0.61
N LEU A 318 12.24 28.26 0.52
CA LEU A 318 13.40 27.36 0.64
C LEU A 318 13.25 26.13 -0.27
N LEU A 319 12.07 25.52 -0.32
CA LEU A 319 11.78 24.40 -1.22
C LEU A 319 11.93 24.79 -2.70
N THR A 320 11.32 25.90 -3.11
CA THR A 320 11.42 26.38 -4.49
C THR A 320 12.88 26.64 -4.86
N LYS A 321 13.66 27.29 -3.99
CA LYS A 321 15.09 27.53 -4.18
C LYS A 321 15.86 26.23 -4.28
N MET A 322 15.60 25.26 -3.42
CA MET A 322 16.22 23.94 -3.47
C MET A 322 15.97 23.28 -4.84
N PHE A 323 14.71 23.17 -5.26
CA PHE A 323 14.38 22.51 -6.52
C PHE A 323 15.00 23.20 -7.73
N LEU A 324 15.07 24.52 -7.74
CA LEU A 324 15.76 25.27 -8.80
C LEU A 324 17.28 25.01 -8.83
N SER A 325 17.90 24.70 -7.69
CA SER A 325 19.34 24.48 -7.57
C SER A 325 19.77 23.02 -7.86
N LEU A 326 18.81 22.09 -8.02
CA LEU A 326 19.13 20.68 -8.34
C LEU A 326 19.49 20.46 -9.83
N PHE A 327 19.37 21.49 -10.67
CA PHE A 327 19.74 21.49 -12.09
C PHE A 327 21.03 22.28 -12.26
#